data_673cac54c5d573fdaa2006d605c9414d
#
_entry.id   673cac54c5d573fdaa2006d605c9414d
#
_cell.length_a   1.000
_cell.length_b   1.000
_cell.length_c   1.000
_cell.angle_alpha   90.00
_cell.angle_beta   90.00
_cell.angle_gamma   90.00
#
_symmetry.space_group_name_H-M   'P 1'
#
loop_
_entity.id
_entity.type
_entity.pdbx_description
1 polymer ?
#
loop_
_entity_poly.entity_id
_entity_poly.type
_entity_poly.pdbx_seq_one_letter_code
_entity_poly.pdbx_strand_id
1 'polypeptide(L)'
;YLKFGDISVKLPEEKGNSEELKPYIGKEVIAGVRPECIVDTPMQIAALKDSSFEAYVDVTELMGSEILLYLIANRVVVDEELASKKNIVVDRSGEQKLTARVSPRSTARNGDTITVAIDTARMHLFDKETEKRIVFKSELPEEE
;
A
#
# COMPACT_ATOMS: atom_id res chain seq x y z
N TYR A 1 10.42 0.08 -9.20
CA TYR A 1 9.12 -0.41 -8.77
C TYR A 1 9.25 -1.24 -7.49
N LEU A 2 8.33 -1.02 -6.59
CA LEU A 2 8.15 -1.87 -5.41
C LEU A 2 6.97 -2.80 -5.69
N LYS A 3 7.18 -4.10 -5.50
CA LYS A 3 6.16 -5.12 -5.77
C LYS A 3 5.68 -5.77 -4.48
N PHE A 4 4.35 -5.97 -4.39
CA PHE A 4 3.75 -6.78 -3.35
C PHE A 4 2.60 -7.60 -3.96
N GLY A 5 2.80 -8.91 -4.04
CA GLY A 5 1.92 -9.79 -4.80
C GLY A 5 1.92 -9.41 -6.28
N ASP A 6 0.74 -9.24 -6.85
CA ASP A 6 0.55 -8.83 -8.25
C ASP A 6 0.56 -7.31 -8.43
N ILE A 7 0.72 -6.55 -7.35
CA ILE A 7 0.71 -5.09 -7.37
C ILE A 7 2.13 -4.56 -7.50
N SER A 8 2.30 -3.55 -8.34
CA SER A 8 3.57 -2.87 -8.55
C SER A 8 3.33 -1.37 -8.46
N VAL A 9 4.08 -0.70 -7.61
CA VAL A 9 4.01 0.76 -7.46
C VAL A 9 5.36 1.38 -7.81
N LYS A 10 5.33 2.52 -8.48
CA LYS A 10 6.54 3.20 -8.93
C LYS A 10 7.07 4.10 -7.82
N LEU A 11 8.34 3.89 -7.47
CA LEU A 11 9.06 4.80 -6.58
C LEU A 11 9.49 6.05 -7.35
N PRO A 12 9.62 7.21 -6.70
CA PRO A 12 10.22 8.39 -7.34
C PRO A 12 11.60 8.05 -7.92
N GLU A 13 11.97 8.67 -9.03
CA GLU A 13 13.24 8.38 -9.70
C GLU A 13 14.45 8.60 -8.79
N GLU A 14 14.43 9.64 -7.96
CA GLU A 14 15.49 9.93 -6.99
C GLU A 14 15.65 8.82 -5.93
N LYS A 15 14.63 8.03 -5.68
CA LYS A 15 14.70 6.85 -4.80
C LYS A 15 14.95 5.57 -5.58
N GLY A 16 14.19 5.35 -6.66
CA GLY A 16 14.26 4.13 -7.46
C GLY A 16 15.60 3.92 -8.13
N ASN A 17 16.24 5.00 -8.57
CA ASN A 17 17.54 4.99 -9.22
C ASN A 17 18.70 5.34 -8.27
N SER A 18 18.43 5.42 -6.96
CA SER A 18 19.44 5.78 -5.97
C SER A 18 20.45 4.66 -5.74
N GLU A 19 21.66 5.06 -5.33
CA GLU A 19 22.70 4.09 -4.97
C GLU A 19 22.35 3.33 -3.71
N GLU A 20 21.63 3.97 -2.78
CA GLU A 20 21.18 3.35 -1.52
C GLU A 20 20.25 2.17 -1.77
N LEU A 21 19.51 2.19 -2.86
CA LEU A 21 18.56 1.13 -3.19
C LEU A 21 19.15 0.02 -4.08
N LYS A 22 20.26 0.25 -4.75
CA LYS A 22 20.89 -0.73 -5.62
C LYS A 22 21.11 -2.09 -4.96
N PRO A 23 21.61 -2.19 -3.70
CA PRO A 23 21.80 -3.47 -3.04
C PRO A 23 20.51 -4.25 -2.81
N TYR A 24 19.37 -3.58 -2.89
CA TYR A 24 18.05 -4.17 -2.61
C TYR A 24 17.28 -4.58 -3.85
N ILE A 25 17.81 -4.31 -5.04
CA ILE A 25 17.15 -4.72 -6.30
C ILE A 25 17.04 -6.24 -6.33
N GLY A 26 15.81 -6.74 -6.51
CA GLY A 26 15.52 -8.18 -6.48
C GLY A 26 15.43 -8.78 -5.09
N LYS A 27 15.54 -7.96 -4.04
CA LYS A 27 15.42 -8.40 -2.64
C LYS A 27 14.14 -7.88 -2.01
N GLU A 28 13.72 -8.52 -0.95
CA GLU A 28 12.59 -8.09 -0.15
C GLU A 28 12.99 -6.96 0.80
N VAL A 29 12.13 -5.97 0.92
CA VAL A 29 12.26 -4.88 1.89
C VAL A 29 10.95 -4.74 2.65
N ILE A 30 11.00 -4.07 3.80
CA ILE A 30 9.78 -3.71 4.54
C ILE A 30 9.41 -2.29 4.13
N ALA A 31 8.18 -2.10 3.68
CA ALA A 31 7.67 -0.79 3.29
C ALA A 31 6.70 -0.28 4.36
N GLY A 32 6.92 0.92 4.85
CA GLY A 32 6.03 1.60 5.77
C GLY A 32 5.26 2.70 5.06
N VAL A 33 3.94 2.68 5.17
CA VAL A 33 3.04 3.65 4.55
C VAL A 33 2.13 4.23 5.61
N ARG A 34 2.13 5.56 5.74
CA ARG A 34 1.18 6.24 6.63
C ARG A 34 -0.21 6.26 6.01
N PRO A 35 -1.28 6.16 6.82
CA PRO A 35 -2.64 6.15 6.29
C PRO A 35 -3.00 7.33 5.38
N GLU A 36 -2.51 8.53 5.66
CA GLU A 36 -2.74 9.72 4.85
C GLU A 36 -2.04 9.69 3.49
N CYS A 37 -1.11 8.76 3.28
CA CYS A 37 -0.41 8.61 2.00
C CYS A 37 -1.15 7.70 1.01
N ILE A 38 -2.23 7.06 1.43
CA ILE A 38 -3.10 6.27 0.56
C ILE A 38 -4.32 7.12 0.25
N VAL A 39 -4.56 7.38 -1.03
CA VAL A 39 -5.58 8.31 -1.50
C VAL A 39 -6.61 7.60 -2.38
N ASP A 40 -7.87 8.09 -2.39
CA ASP A 40 -8.98 7.45 -3.09
C ASP A 40 -9.75 8.36 -4.05
N THR A 41 -9.38 9.65 -4.16
CA THR A 41 -10.07 10.55 -5.09
C THR A 41 -9.56 10.39 -6.52
N PRO A 42 -10.44 10.53 -7.54
CA PRO A 42 -10.01 10.42 -8.94
C PRO A 42 -8.87 11.35 -9.32
N MET A 43 -8.87 12.57 -8.81
CA MET A 43 -7.81 13.56 -9.11
C MET A 43 -6.46 13.12 -8.53
N GLN A 44 -6.46 12.66 -7.28
CA GLN A 44 -5.23 12.17 -6.63
C GLN A 44 -4.73 10.89 -7.27
N ILE A 45 -5.62 9.98 -7.63
CA ILE A 45 -5.26 8.73 -8.32
C ILE A 45 -4.65 9.04 -9.69
N ALA A 46 -5.21 9.99 -10.43
CA ALA A 46 -4.68 10.40 -11.73
C ALA A 46 -3.25 10.98 -11.60
N ALA A 47 -2.98 11.73 -10.53
CA ALA A 47 -1.65 12.27 -10.26
C ALA A 47 -0.64 11.19 -9.88
N LEU A 48 -1.10 10.07 -9.34
CA LEU A 48 -0.27 8.96 -8.86
C LEU A 48 -0.57 7.66 -9.62
N LYS A 49 -0.92 7.75 -10.90
CA LYS A 49 -1.39 6.60 -11.70
C LYS A 49 -0.46 5.41 -11.71
N ASP A 50 0.87 5.63 -11.67
CA ASP A 50 1.86 4.55 -11.68
C ASP A 50 2.00 3.87 -10.31
N SER A 51 1.28 4.35 -9.31
CA SER A 51 1.24 3.82 -7.95
C SER A 51 -0.18 3.50 -7.51
N SER A 52 -1.08 3.33 -8.46
CA SER A 52 -2.49 2.97 -8.20
C SER A 52 -2.71 1.46 -8.30
N PHE A 53 -3.67 0.98 -7.53
CA PHE A 53 -4.06 -0.43 -7.51
C PHE A 53 -5.46 -0.59 -6.93
N GLU A 54 -6.03 -1.75 -7.11
CA GLU A 54 -7.33 -2.08 -6.53
C GLU A 54 -7.17 -2.69 -5.14
N ALA A 55 -8.05 -2.31 -4.23
CA ALA A 55 -8.10 -2.84 -2.88
C ALA A 55 -9.55 -3.06 -2.45
N TYR A 56 -9.75 -4.10 -1.66
CA TYR A 56 -11.04 -4.43 -1.07
C TYR A 56 -11.24 -3.66 0.24
N VAL A 57 -12.39 -3.04 0.40
CA VAL A 57 -12.75 -2.32 1.63
C VAL A 57 -13.36 -3.31 2.61
N ASP A 58 -12.58 -3.69 3.62
CA ASP A 58 -13.02 -4.63 4.64
C ASP A 58 -13.91 -3.94 5.67
N VAL A 59 -13.43 -2.83 6.24
CA VAL A 59 -14.15 -2.05 7.24
C VAL A 59 -13.93 -0.56 6.99
N THR A 60 -14.95 0.24 7.25
CA THR A 60 -14.86 1.70 7.30
C THR A 60 -15.11 2.17 8.73
N GLU A 61 -14.34 3.16 9.20
CA GLU A 61 -14.50 3.74 10.52
C GLU A 61 -14.62 5.26 10.41
N LEU A 62 -15.76 5.78 10.87
CA LEU A 62 -16.01 7.22 10.86
C LEU A 62 -15.35 7.87 12.07
N MET A 63 -14.44 8.80 11.81
CA MET A 63 -13.67 9.50 12.85
C MET A 63 -14.09 10.96 13.04
N GLY A 64 -15.27 11.32 12.55
CA GLY A 64 -15.76 12.71 12.57
C GLY A 64 -15.26 13.52 11.39
N SER A 65 -14.01 13.98 11.43
CA SER A 65 -13.41 14.80 10.36
C SER A 65 -12.82 14.00 9.22
N GLU A 66 -12.73 12.68 9.35
CA GLU A 66 -12.12 11.80 8.36
C GLU A 66 -12.66 10.38 8.50
N ILE A 67 -12.39 9.57 7.49
CA ILE A 67 -12.76 8.14 7.47
C ILE A 67 -11.48 7.32 7.39
N LEU A 68 -11.38 6.29 8.22
CA LEU A 68 -10.36 5.26 8.08
C LEU A 68 -10.94 4.11 7.27
N LEU A 69 -10.23 3.73 6.22
CA LEU A 69 -10.54 2.57 5.39
C LEU A 69 -9.54 1.47 5.71
N TYR A 70 -10.04 0.34 6.19
CA TYR A 70 -9.22 -0.86 6.38
C TYR A 70 -9.31 -1.67 5.10
N LEU A 71 -8.20 -1.70 4.35
CA LEU A 71 -8.14 -2.25 3.00
C LEU A 71 -7.38 -3.57 2.97
N ILE A 72 -7.77 -4.43 2.04
CA ILE A 72 -7.04 -5.66 1.74
C ILE A 72 -6.61 -5.61 0.27
N ALA A 73 -5.31 -5.57 0.03
CA ALA A 73 -4.71 -5.70 -1.29
C ALA A 73 -4.38 -7.17 -1.55
N ASN A 74 -4.44 -7.60 -2.79
CA ASN A 74 -4.22 -9.00 -3.19
C ASN A 74 -5.20 -9.95 -2.46
N ARG A 75 -6.45 -9.53 -2.31
CA ARG A 75 -7.46 -10.31 -1.61
C ARG A 75 -7.72 -11.64 -2.30
N VAL A 76 -7.73 -12.70 -1.50
CA VAL A 76 -8.09 -14.03 -1.97
C VAL A 76 -9.60 -14.15 -1.96
N VAL A 77 -10.21 -14.29 -3.14
CA VAL A 77 -11.66 -14.45 -3.31
C VAL A 77 -11.98 -15.94 -3.41
N VAL A 78 -12.77 -16.43 -2.47
CA VAL A 78 -13.18 -17.83 -2.43
C VAL A 78 -14.68 -17.93 -2.14
N ASP A 79 -15.30 -19.05 -2.57
CA ASP A 79 -16.60 -19.43 -2.09
C ASP A 79 -16.42 -20.08 -0.71
N GLU A 80 -16.68 -19.30 0.35
CA GLU A 80 -16.48 -19.76 1.74
C GLU A 80 -17.35 -20.98 2.06
N GLU A 81 -18.56 -21.05 1.53
CA GLU A 81 -19.45 -22.20 1.73
C GLU A 81 -18.88 -23.46 1.09
N LEU A 82 -18.41 -23.36 -0.15
CA LEU A 82 -17.82 -24.49 -0.86
C LEU A 82 -16.51 -24.93 -0.22
N ALA A 83 -15.67 -23.98 0.18
CA ALA A 83 -14.41 -24.27 0.88
C ALA A 83 -14.66 -24.99 2.19
N SER A 84 -15.66 -24.56 2.96
CA SER A 84 -16.05 -25.21 4.22
C SER A 84 -16.55 -26.63 3.98
N LYS A 85 -17.42 -26.85 2.99
CA LYS A 85 -17.94 -28.18 2.65
C LYS A 85 -16.87 -29.17 2.21
N LYS A 86 -15.81 -28.68 1.54
CA LYS A 86 -14.72 -29.51 1.04
C LYS A 86 -13.54 -29.57 1.99
N ASN A 87 -13.61 -28.94 3.16
CA ASN A 87 -12.52 -28.83 4.12
C ASN A 87 -11.24 -28.24 3.50
N ILE A 88 -11.41 -27.27 2.60
CA ILE A 88 -10.28 -26.58 1.97
C ILE A 88 -9.80 -25.48 2.90
N VAL A 89 -8.48 -25.47 3.19
CA VAL A 89 -7.83 -24.40 3.94
C VAL A 89 -7.45 -23.30 2.94
N VAL A 90 -7.94 -22.08 3.17
CA VAL A 90 -7.67 -20.95 2.31
C VAL A 90 -6.38 -20.26 2.81
N ASP A 91 -5.37 -20.19 1.95
CA ASP A 91 -4.13 -19.48 2.25
C ASP A 91 -4.29 -17.99 1.91
N ARG A 92 -4.33 -17.14 2.94
CA ARG A 92 -4.44 -15.69 2.82
C ARG A 92 -3.13 -14.96 3.14
N SER A 93 -2.01 -15.67 3.22
CA SER A 93 -0.71 -15.10 3.59
C SER A 93 -0.21 -14.04 2.60
N GLY A 94 -0.65 -14.08 1.34
CA GLY A 94 -0.32 -13.08 0.34
C GLY A 94 -1.16 -11.81 0.38
N GLU A 95 -2.21 -11.77 1.21
CA GLU A 95 -3.02 -10.56 1.38
C GLU A 95 -2.25 -9.51 2.15
N GLN A 96 -2.34 -8.26 1.69
CA GLN A 96 -1.72 -7.12 2.38
C GLN A 96 -2.82 -6.27 3.01
N LYS A 97 -2.71 -6.04 4.31
CA LYS A 97 -3.65 -5.17 5.04
C LYS A 97 -3.08 -3.77 5.10
N LEU A 98 -3.87 -2.81 4.64
CA LEU A 98 -3.50 -1.40 4.57
C LEU A 98 -4.57 -0.58 5.26
N THR A 99 -4.17 0.54 5.83
CA THR A 99 -5.11 1.52 6.39
C THR A 99 -4.96 2.83 5.63
N ALA A 100 -6.07 3.33 5.10
CA ALA A 100 -6.10 4.64 4.43
C ALA A 100 -6.92 5.62 5.26
N ARG A 101 -6.49 6.88 5.27
CA ARG A 101 -7.21 7.98 5.90
C ARG A 101 -7.71 8.90 4.80
N VAL A 102 -9.03 8.98 4.64
CA VAL A 102 -9.65 9.69 3.53
C VAL A 102 -10.66 10.72 4.01
N SER A 103 -11.09 11.59 3.10
CA SER A 103 -12.11 12.61 3.37
C SER A 103 -13.44 11.97 3.79
N PRO A 104 -14.21 12.63 4.68
CA PRO A 104 -15.59 12.21 5.00
C PRO A 104 -16.50 12.13 3.78
N ARG A 105 -16.11 12.75 2.66
CA ARG A 105 -16.85 12.72 1.39
C ARG A 105 -16.61 11.43 0.59
N SER A 106 -15.71 10.59 1.03
CA SER A 106 -15.46 9.31 0.36
C SER A 106 -16.74 8.48 0.26
N THR A 107 -16.96 7.87 -0.90
CA THR A 107 -18.11 7.00 -1.15
C THR A 107 -17.80 5.53 -0.92
N ALA A 108 -16.58 5.22 -0.49
CA ALA A 108 -16.17 3.85 -0.20
C ALA A 108 -17.03 3.24 0.90
N ARG A 109 -17.46 2.00 0.70
CA ARG A 109 -18.29 1.24 1.65
C ARG A 109 -17.71 -0.14 1.86
N ASN A 110 -18.02 -0.73 3.01
CA ASN A 110 -17.64 -2.11 3.32
C ASN A 110 -18.08 -3.05 2.19
N GLY A 111 -17.18 -3.91 1.73
CA GLY A 111 -17.45 -4.85 0.66
C GLY A 111 -17.15 -4.34 -0.74
N ASP A 112 -16.85 -3.05 -0.90
CA ASP A 112 -16.47 -2.49 -2.20
C ASP A 112 -15.03 -2.86 -2.56
N THR A 113 -14.78 -3.00 -3.87
CA THR A 113 -13.42 -2.98 -4.41
C THR A 113 -13.20 -1.63 -5.06
N ILE A 114 -12.23 -0.89 -4.58
CA ILE A 114 -11.96 0.47 -5.03
C ILE A 114 -10.53 0.60 -5.57
N THR A 115 -10.32 1.62 -6.40
CA THR A 115 -8.98 2.01 -6.81
C THR A 115 -8.43 3.01 -5.81
N VAL A 116 -7.21 2.78 -5.37
CA VAL A 116 -6.46 3.69 -4.50
C VAL A 116 -5.08 3.91 -5.10
N ALA A 117 -4.38 4.92 -4.63
CA ALA A 117 -2.99 5.16 -5.00
C ALA A 117 -2.17 5.45 -3.74
N ILE A 118 -0.89 5.13 -3.78
CA ILE A 118 0.05 5.42 -2.71
C ILE A 118 0.99 6.54 -3.14
N ASP A 119 1.15 7.53 -2.29
CA ASP A 119 2.19 8.55 -2.46
C ASP A 119 3.53 7.93 -2.04
N THR A 120 4.20 7.30 -3.00
CA THR A 120 5.45 6.57 -2.76
C THR A 120 6.62 7.47 -2.37
N ALA A 121 6.53 8.77 -2.67
CA ALA A 121 7.55 9.75 -2.23
C ALA A 121 7.61 9.85 -0.69
N ARG A 122 6.50 9.58 -0.01
CA ARG A 122 6.38 9.64 1.45
C ARG A 122 6.48 8.27 2.12
N MET A 123 6.72 7.21 1.34
CA MET A 123 6.89 5.86 1.85
C MET A 123 8.29 5.70 2.46
N HIS A 124 8.37 4.93 3.55
CA HIS A 124 9.63 4.55 4.17
C HIS A 124 9.94 3.09 3.86
N LEU A 125 11.20 2.82 3.52
CA LEU A 125 11.70 1.48 3.26
C LEU A 125 12.70 1.08 4.35
N PHE A 126 12.64 -0.19 4.76
CA PHE A 126 13.49 -0.74 5.81
C PHE A 126 14.18 -2.00 5.29
N ASP A 127 15.42 -2.18 5.72
CA ASP A 127 16.15 -3.42 5.49
C ASP A 127 15.41 -4.56 6.23
N LYS A 128 15.13 -5.65 5.54
CA LYS A 128 14.36 -6.75 6.11
C LYS A 128 15.10 -7.47 7.25
N GLU A 129 16.42 -7.56 7.15
CA GLU A 129 17.23 -8.28 8.15
C GLU A 129 17.55 -7.43 9.38
N THR A 130 17.95 -6.17 9.15
CA THR A 130 18.35 -5.26 10.24
C THR A 130 17.22 -4.44 10.79
N GLU A 131 16.10 -4.34 10.05
CA GLU A 131 14.95 -3.49 10.35
C GLU A 131 15.31 -2.00 10.41
N LYS A 132 16.49 -1.62 9.93
CA LYS A 132 16.91 -0.23 9.86
C LYS A 132 16.35 0.44 8.62
N ARG A 133 15.95 1.71 8.79
CA ARG A 133 15.44 2.52 7.70
C ARG A 133 16.52 2.75 6.65
N ILE A 134 16.15 2.59 5.38
CA ILE A 134 17.00 2.96 4.25
C ILE A 134 16.88 4.47 4.08
N VAL A 135 17.97 5.20 4.35
CA VAL A 135 18.00 6.67 4.28
C VAL A 135 18.57 7.09 2.93
N PHE A 136 17.80 7.89 2.19
CA PHE A 136 18.20 8.41 0.88
C PHE A 136 18.88 9.77 1.07
N LYS A 137 19.89 10.07 0.25
CA LYS A 137 20.59 11.37 0.28
C LYS A 137 19.63 12.54 0.07
N SER A 138 18.62 12.35 -0.77
CA SER A 138 17.59 13.38 -1.04
C SER A 138 16.76 13.75 0.19
N GLU A 139 16.74 12.90 1.23
CA GLU A 139 16.01 13.12 2.47
C GLU A 139 16.87 13.77 3.57
N LEU A 140 18.20 13.82 3.36
CA LEU A 140 19.09 14.43 4.33
C LEU A 140 19.05 15.95 4.22
N PRO A 141 19.13 16.69 5.35
CA PRO A 141 19.23 18.14 5.30
C PRO A 141 20.52 18.55 4.59
N GLU A 142 20.43 19.66 3.83
CA GLU A 142 21.62 20.23 3.21
C GLU A 142 22.59 20.69 4.31
N GLU A 143 23.85 20.32 4.16
CA GLU A 143 24.90 20.85 5.04
C GLU A 143 25.20 22.28 4.61
N GLU A 144 25.06 23.21 5.53
CA GLU A 144 25.49 24.59 5.31
C GLU A 144 26.99 24.74 5.51
#